data_62dc845645ea29505d9967c1fecfceab
#
_entry.id   62dc845645ea29505d9967c1fecfceab
#
_cell.length_a   1.000
_cell.length_b   1.000
_cell.length_c   1.000
_cell.angle_alpha   90.00
_cell.angle_beta   90.00
_cell.angle_gamma   90.00
#
_symmetry.space_group_name_H-M   'P 1'
#
loop_
_entity.id
_entity.type
_entity.pdbx_description
1 polymer ?
#
loop_
_entity_poly.entity_id
_entity_poly.type
_entity_poly.pdbx_seq_one_letter_code
_entity_poly.pdbx_strand_id
1 'polypeptide(L)'
;MSQLRQLPPEIQKMIDQYQAIRENYVNLNVELKAIESELVDIDHLLNILKGLNENAELYKLVGHVLIKMSRDEIVRELEERREILVLKKDKYSKQLEIISKQLKEFEDKIRESLSKYGITIG
;
A
#
# COMPACT_ATOMS: atom_id res chain seq x y z
N MET A 1 6.90 2.77 42.82
CA MET A 1 5.87 3.68 42.67
C MET A 1 5.80 4.31 41.28
N SER A 2 4.68 4.36 40.77
CA SER A 2 4.53 4.82 39.41
C SER A 2 4.62 6.35 39.34
N GLN A 3 5.51 6.82 38.53
CA GLN A 3 5.58 8.22 38.14
C GLN A 3 4.74 8.48 36.90
N LEU A 4 4.16 7.45 36.35
CA LEU A 4 3.38 7.57 35.15
C LEU A 4 2.05 8.23 35.44
N ARG A 5 1.86 9.40 34.90
CA ARG A 5 0.58 10.07 34.95
C ARG A 5 -0.33 9.42 33.90
N GLN A 6 -1.54 9.10 34.31
CA GLN A 6 -2.52 8.71 33.32
C GLN A 6 -2.88 9.93 32.50
N LEU A 7 -2.90 9.74 31.18
CA LEU A 7 -3.34 10.79 30.29
C LEU A 7 -4.83 11.05 30.49
N PRO A 8 -5.29 12.29 30.33
CA PRO A 8 -6.72 12.56 30.31
C PRO A 8 -7.43 11.66 29.31
N PRO A 9 -8.66 11.19 29.64
CA PRO A 9 -9.38 10.29 28.72
C PRO A 9 -9.54 10.81 27.31
N GLU A 10 -9.72 12.11 27.14
CA GLU A 10 -9.85 12.74 25.83
C GLU A 10 -8.59 12.56 25.00
N ILE A 11 -7.43 12.73 25.62
CA ILE A 11 -6.12 12.60 24.94
C ILE A 11 -5.85 11.14 24.64
N GLN A 12 -6.17 10.25 25.57
CA GLN A 12 -6.00 8.82 25.35
C GLN A 12 -6.84 8.35 24.16
N LYS A 13 -8.07 8.84 24.05
CA LYS A 13 -8.94 8.53 22.92
C LYS A 13 -8.35 9.03 21.59
N MET A 14 -7.79 10.24 21.58
CA MET A 14 -7.15 10.78 20.40
C MET A 14 -5.94 9.94 19.97
N ILE A 15 -5.14 9.50 20.94
CA ILE A 15 -3.97 8.66 20.68
C ILE A 15 -4.42 7.31 20.11
N ASP A 16 -5.45 6.71 20.66
CA ASP A 16 -6.00 5.44 20.17
C ASP A 16 -6.49 5.58 18.73
N GLN A 17 -7.18 6.67 18.43
CA GLN A 17 -7.65 6.95 17.06
C GLN A 17 -6.49 7.18 16.12
N TYR A 18 -5.48 7.92 16.55
CA TYR A 18 -4.27 8.16 15.78
C TYR A 18 -3.56 6.84 15.44
N GLN A 19 -3.41 5.97 16.42
CA GLN A 19 -2.76 4.67 16.23
C GLN A 19 -3.53 3.80 15.22
N ALA A 20 -4.87 3.80 15.30
CA ALA A 20 -5.70 3.06 14.36
C ALA A 20 -5.54 3.58 12.92
N ILE A 21 -5.53 4.89 12.76
CA ILE A 21 -5.32 5.52 11.44
C ILE A 21 -3.91 5.22 10.92
N ARG A 22 -2.92 5.29 11.79
CA ARG A 22 -1.54 4.98 11.43
C ARG A 22 -1.38 3.54 10.98
N GLU A 23 -2.04 2.61 11.65
CA GLU A 23 -2.02 1.20 11.25
C GLU A 23 -2.63 1.02 9.86
N ASN A 24 -3.73 1.69 9.58
CA ASN A 24 -4.33 1.72 8.25
C ASN A 24 -3.35 2.26 7.19
N TYR A 25 -2.65 3.33 7.52
CA TYR A 25 -1.64 3.91 6.63
C TYR A 25 -0.54 2.89 6.32
N VAL A 26 -0.01 2.24 7.34
CA VAL A 26 1.08 1.26 7.19
C VAL A 26 0.61 0.10 6.30
N ASN A 27 -0.58 -0.46 6.58
CA ASN A 27 -1.11 -1.59 5.82
C ASN A 27 -1.35 -1.22 4.36
N LEU A 28 -1.93 -0.07 4.12
CA LEU A 28 -2.20 0.40 2.76
C LEU A 28 -0.90 0.68 2.00
N ASN A 29 0.10 1.23 2.68
CA ASN A 29 1.40 1.48 2.09
C ASN A 29 2.12 0.19 1.69
N VAL A 30 2.00 -0.85 2.52
CA VAL A 30 2.54 -2.18 2.20
C VAL A 30 1.88 -2.74 0.94
N GLU A 31 0.55 -2.64 0.84
CA GLU A 31 -0.18 -3.09 -0.35
C GLU A 31 0.23 -2.30 -1.59
N LEU A 32 0.39 -0.98 -1.46
CA LEU A 32 0.83 -0.14 -2.56
C LEU A 32 2.21 -0.54 -3.06
N LYS A 33 3.14 -0.80 -2.14
CA LYS A 33 4.49 -1.25 -2.50
C LYS A 33 4.46 -2.58 -3.23
N ALA A 34 3.61 -3.51 -2.81
CA ALA A 34 3.44 -4.80 -3.48
C ALA A 34 2.90 -4.62 -4.90
N ILE A 35 1.95 -3.72 -5.09
CA ILE A 35 1.40 -3.39 -6.42
C ILE A 35 2.49 -2.80 -7.31
N GLU A 36 3.27 -1.85 -6.80
CA GLU A 36 4.36 -1.24 -7.55
C GLU A 36 5.39 -2.27 -7.99
N SER A 37 5.72 -3.21 -7.10
CA SER A 37 6.65 -4.30 -7.40
C SER A 37 6.10 -5.23 -8.49
N GLU A 38 4.83 -5.59 -8.40
CA GLU A 38 4.20 -6.44 -9.43
C GLU A 38 4.16 -5.72 -10.78
N LEU A 39 3.92 -4.41 -10.80
CA LEU A 39 3.93 -3.62 -12.05
C LEU A 39 5.31 -3.64 -12.71
N VAL A 40 6.37 -3.52 -11.92
CA VAL A 40 7.74 -3.60 -12.43
C VAL A 40 7.98 -4.98 -13.06
N ASP A 41 7.54 -6.03 -12.40
CA ASP A 41 7.69 -7.41 -12.90
C ASP A 41 6.92 -7.61 -14.21
N ILE A 42 5.69 -7.12 -14.27
CA ILE A 42 4.86 -7.22 -15.48
C ILE A 42 5.51 -6.47 -16.64
N ASP A 43 5.98 -5.25 -16.42
CA ASP A 43 6.64 -4.47 -17.47
C ASP A 43 7.90 -5.16 -17.98
N HIS A 44 8.65 -5.78 -17.08
CA HIS A 44 9.82 -6.56 -17.44
C HIS A 44 9.46 -7.78 -18.29
N LEU A 45 8.42 -8.52 -17.87
CA LEU A 45 7.94 -9.69 -18.61
C LEU A 45 7.41 -9.31 -19.99
N LEU A 46 6.64 -8.22 -20.08
CA LEU A 46 6.15 -7.73 -21.37
C LEU A 46 7.29 -7.38 -22.31
N ASN A 47 8.34 -6.80 -21.79
CA ASN A 47 9.54 -6.48 -22.57
C ASN A 47 10.22 -7.74 -23.11
N ILE A 48 10.37 -8.76 -22.26
CA ILE A 48 10.95 -10.04 -22.66
C ILE A 48 10.10 -10.70 -23.76
N LEU A 49 8.78 -10.71 -23.57
CA LEU A 49 7.86 -11.33 -24.51
C LEU A 49 7.86 -10.66 -25.88
N LYS A 50 8.06 -9.34 -25.92
CA LYS A 50 8.16 -8.61 -27.19
C LYS A 50 9.37 -9.02 -28.02
N GLY A 51 10.45 -9.44 -27.36
CA GLY A 51 11.67 -9.90 -28.02
C GLY A 51 11.63 -11.35 -28.50
N LEU A 52 10.60 -12.10 -28.11
CA LEU A 52 10.49 -13.51 -28.48
C LEU A 52 9.85 -13.70 -29.85
N ASN A 53 10.21 -14.83 -30.51
CA ASN A 53 9.57 -15.25 -31.73
C ASN A 53 8.10 -15.61 -31.44
N GLU A 54 7.22 -15.34 -32.41
CA GLU A 54 5.80 -15.68 -32.30
C GLU A 54 5.56 -17.17 -32.05
N ASN A 55 6.46 -18.02 -32.53
CA ASN A 55 6.37 -19.47 -32.40
C ASN A 55 7.08 -20.02 -31.16
N ALA A 56 7.57 -19.13 -30.28
CA ALA A 56 8.21 -19.57 -29.05
C ALA A 56 7.25 -20.40 -28.20
N GLU A 57 7.74 -21.51 -27.67
CA GLU A 57 6.96 -22.33 -26.76
C GLU A 57 6.95 -21.69 -25.38
N LEU A 58 5.77 -21.32 -24.94
CA LEU A 58 5.58 -20.65 -23.64
C LEU A 58 4.62 -21.45 -22.80
N TYR A 59 4.85 -21.44 -21.51
CA TYR A 59 4.05 -22.14 -20.52
C TYR A 59 3.73 -21.23 -19.36
N LYS A 60 2.50 -21.32 -18.87
CA LYS A 60 2.09 -20.64 -17.64
C LYS A 60 2.07 -21.67 -16.52
N LEU A 61 2.66 -21.33 -15.39
CA LEU A 61 2.62 -22.16 -14.19
C LEU A 61 1.38 -21.81 -13.37
N VAL A 62 0.48 -22.76 -13.21
CA VAL A 62 -0.72 -22.62 -12.38
C VAL A 62 -0.66 -23.72 -11.32
N GLY A 63 -0.37 -23.35 -10.08
CA GLY A 63 -0.10 -24.32 -9.03
C GLY A 63 1.12 -25.17 -9.41
N HIS A 64 0.91 -26.48 -9.62
CA HIS A 64 1.96 -27.41 -10.03
C HIS A 64 1.84 -27.85 -11.48
N VAL A 65 0.97 -27.17 -12.26
CA VAL A 65 0.70 -27.56 -13.64
C VAL A 65 1.21 -26.49 -14.60
N LEU A 66 1.92 -26.91 -15.63
CA LEU A 66 2.35 -26.04 -16.72
C LEU A 66 1.33 -26.13 -17.84
N ILE A 67 0.81 -24.99 -18.25
CA ILE A 67 -0.18 -24.89 -19.32
C ILE A 67 0.47 -24.16 -20.49
N LYS A 68 0.47 -24.80 -21.65
CA LYS A 68 0.99 -24.17 -22.86
C LYS A 68 0.09 -23.02 -23.31
N MET A 69 0.69 -21.88 -23.55
CA MET A 69 -0.02 -20.68 -23.99
C MET A 69 0.74 -19.99 -25.12
N SER A 70 0.03 -19.30 -25.99
CA SER A 70 0.65 -18.48 -27.01
C SER A 70 1.21 -17.20 -26.38
N ARG A 71 2.19 -16.60 -27.07
CA ARG A 71 2.74 -15.30 -26.65
C ARG A 71 1.63 -14.26 -26.52
N ASP A 72 0.73 -14.19 -27.49
CA ASP A 72 -0.33 -13.18 -27.49
C ASP A 72 -1.33 -13.38 -26.35
N GLU A 73 -1.64 -14.62 -25.99
CA GLU A 73 -2.47 -14.91 -24.82
C GLU A 73 -1.83 -14.44 -23.52
N ILE A 74 -0.54 -14.71 -23.35
CA ILE A 74 0.21 -14.29 -22.16
C ILE A 74 0.29 -12.76 -22.09
N VAL A 75 0.60 -12.12 -23.21
CA VAL A 75 0.67 -10.65 -23.28
C VAL A 75 -0.67 -10.04 -22.90
N ARG A 76 -1.76 -10.59 -23.41
CA ARG A 76 -3.10 -10.09 -23.08
C ARG A 76 -3.42 -10.22 -21.59
N GLU A 77 -3.12 -11.36 -20.98
CA GLU A 77 -3.32 -11.56 -19.55
C GLU A 77 -2.51 -10.55 -18.74
N LEU A 78 -1.25 -10.35 -19.10
CA LEU A 78 -0.37 -9.41 -18.40
C LEU A 78 -0.86 -7.97 -18.55
N GLU A 79 -1.30 -7.59 -19.72
CA GLU A 79 -1.83 -6.23 -19.96
C GLU A 79 -3.12 -5.99 -19.18
N GLU A 80 -4.01 -6.98 -19.12
CA GLU A 80 -5.24 -6.89 -18.31
C GLU A 80 -4.91 -6.76 -16.83
N ARG A 81 -3.99 -7.56 -16.34
CA ARG A 81 -3.53 -7.48 -14.94
C ARG A 81 -2.90 -6.13 -14.65
N ARG A 82 -2.06 -5.64 -15.57
CA ARG A 82 -1.42 -4.34 -15.44
C ARG A 82 -2.44 -3.22 -15.31
N GLU A 83 -3.47 -3.25 -16.13
CA GLU A 83 -4.53 -2.24 -16.09
C GLU A 83 -5.23 -2.20 -14.74
N ILE A 84 -5.57 -3.37 -14.18
CA ILE A 84 -6.18 -3.48 -12.84
C ILE A 84 -5.25 -2.91 -11.77
N LEU A 85 -3.96 -3.24 -11.84
CA LEU A 85 -2.98 -2.78 -10.86
C LEU A 85 -2.75 -1.27 -10.94
N VAL A 86 -2.74 -0.70 -12.12
CA VAL A 86 -2.61 0.76 -12.30
C VAL A 86 -3.79 1.47 -11.64
N LEU A 87 -5.01 0.96 -11.81
CA LEU A 87 -6.20 1.54 -11.18
C LEU A 87 -6.13 1.42 -9.65
N LYS A 88 -5.70 0.28 -9.13
CA LYS A 88 -5.53 0.08 -7.69
C LYS A 88 -4.45 1.01 -7.12
N LYS A 89 -3.35 1.14 -7.83
CA LYS A 89 -2.25 2.02 -7.43
C LYS A 89 -2.74 3.46 -7.29
N ASP A 90 -3.48 3.94 -8.27
CA ASP A 90 -4.04 5.29 -8.25
C ASP A 90 -4.98 5.49 -7.07
N LYS A 91 -5.89 4.54 -6.86
CA LYS A 91 -6.83 4.57 -5.75
C LYS A 91 -6.11 4.59 -4.40
N TYR A 92 -5.15 3.70 -4.20
CA TYR A 92 -4.43 3.59 -2.93
C TYR A 92 -3.53 4.79 -2.67
N SER A 93 -2.91 5.34 -3.71
CA SER A 93 -2.12 6.57 -3.59
C SER A 93 -2.97 7.74 -3.09
N LYS A 94 -4.18 7.88 -3.63
CA LYS A 94 -5.11 8.92 -3.19
C LYS A 94 -5.58 8.71 -1.76
N GLN A 95 -5.87 7.46 -1.38
CA GLN A 95 -6.24 7.13 0.00
C GLN A 95 -5.11 7.42 0.98
N LEU A 96 -3.87 7.09 0.62
CA LEU A 96 -2.70 7.39 1.45
C LEU A 96 -2.52 8.90 1.64
N GLU A 97 -2.75 9.67 0.61
CA GLU A 97 -2.67 11.13 0.69
C GLU A 97 -3.68 11.68 1.70
N ILE A 98 -4.92 11.18 1.64
CA ILE A 98 -5.98 11.59 2.58
C ILE A 98 -5.62 11.17 4.01
N ILE A 99 -5.18 9.92 4.21
CA ILE A 99 -4.81 9.41 5.52
C ILE A 99 -3.61 10.19 6.09
N SER A 100 -2.64 10.51 5.25
CA SER A 100 -1.48 11.31 5.64
C SER A 100 -1.88 12.66 6.22
N LYS A 101 -2.84 13.31 5.59
CA LYS A 101 -3.39 14.59 6.09
C LYS A 101 -4.11 14.40 7.41
N GLN A 102 -4.90 13.34 7.54
CA GLN A 102 -5.60 13.03 8.79
C GLN A 102 -4.61 12.79 9.94
N LEU A 103 -3.55 12.05 9.68
CA LEU A 103 -2.51 11.79 10.67
C LEU A 103 -1.88 13.08 11.17
N LYS A 104 -1.58 13.98 10.26
CA LYS A 104 -1.00 15.28 10.62
C LYS A 104 -1.95 16.10 11.47
N GLU A 105 -3.22 16.13 11.09
CA GLU A 105 -4.24 16.85 11.87
C GLU A 105 -4.38 16.28 13.27
N PHE A 106 -4.35 14.96 13.42
CA PHE A 106 -4.40 14.31 14.73
C PHE A 106 -3.16 14.60 15.56
N GLU A 107 -1.98 14.57 14.94
CA GLU A 107 -0.74 14.93 15.62
C GLU A 107 -0.81 16.34 16.18
N ASP A 108 -1.28 17.29 15.38
CA ASP A 108 -1.41 18.67 15.79
C ASP A 108 -2.41 18.82 16.93
N LYS A 109 -3.54 18.15 16.85
CA LYS A 109 -4.57 18.17 17.90
C LYS A 109 -4.06 17.56 19.21
N ILE A 110 -3.37 16.45 19.13
CA ILE A 110 -2.79 15.78 20.30
C ILE A 110 -1.76 16.69 20.95
N ARG A 111 -0.87 17.28 20.16
CA ARG A 111 0.16 18.20 20.66
C ARG A 111 -0.47 19.42 21.34
N GLU A 112 -1.47 20.01 20.71
CA GLU A 112 -2.20 21.14 21.25
C GLU A 112 -2.91 20.79 22.56
N SER A 113 -3.58 19.65 22.61
CA SER A 113 -4.27 19.18 23.82
C SER A 113 -3.30 18.89 24.95
N LEU A 114 -2.15 18.29 24.66
CA LEU A 114 -1.11 18.03 25.65
C LEU A 114 -0.57 19.34 26.22
N SER A 115 -0.39 20.36 25.38
CA SER A 115 0.07 21.66 25.83
C SER A 115 -0.86 22.30 26.86
N LYS A 116 -2.16 22.09 26.71
CA LYS A 116 -3.16 22.60 27.68
C LYS A 116 -2.99 22.00 29.07
N TYR A 117 -2.40 20.80 29.15
CA TYR A 117 -2.12 20.14 30.41
C TYR A 117 -0.66 20.34 30.87
N GLY A 118 0.08 21.23 30.21
CA GLY A 118 1.47 21.49 30.52
C GLY A 118 2.44 20.37 30.14
N ILE A 119 2.02 19.48 29.22
CA ILE A 119 2.84 18.39 28.74
C ILE A 119 3.44 18.79 27.39
N THR A 120 4.76 18.64 27.26
CA THR A 120 5.47 18.95 26.03
C THR A 120 5.97 17.65 25.38
N ILE A 121 5.72 17.51 24.10
CA ILE A 121 6.32 16.44 23.30
C ILE A 121 7.52 17.04 22.59
N GLY A 122 8.67 16.50 22.92
CA GLY A 122 9.96 16.99 22.38
C GLY A 122 10.20 16.64 20.93
#